data_a47d7632f2dc65082e7aed82a16cc12c
#
_entry.id   a47d7632f2dc65082e7aed82a16cc12c
#
_cell.length_a   1.000
_cell.length_b   1.000
_cell.length_c   1.000
_cell.angle_alpha   90.00
_cell.angle_beta   90.00
_cell.angle_gamma   90.00
#
_symmetry.space_group_name_H-M   'P 1'
#
loop_
_entity.id
_entity.type
_entity.pdbx_description
1 polymer ?
#
loop_
_entity_poly.entity_id
_entity_poly.type
_entity_poly.pdbx_seq_one_letter_code
_entity_poly.pdbx_strand_id
1 'polypeptide(L)'
;MKIVIKIGGSTLYNNYDIKLDLIKKWIKIIKQLRQDGHRIGVVIGGGKPARQFANAAKELGATNSYQDFLGIEAARQNARLFIAALPDAYPDPPETYQELIK
;
A
#
# COMPACT_ATOMS: atom_id res chain seq x y z
N MET A 1 -9.48 16.64 -11.77
CA MET A 1 -8.14 16.15 -12.19
C MET A 1 -7.95 14.74 -11.66
N LYS A 2 -7.19 13.94 -12.36
CA LYS A 2 -6.79 12.62 -11.85
C LYS A 2 -5.40 12.72 -11.22
N ILE A 3 -5.29 12.30 -9.96
CA ILE A 3 -4.04 12.40 -9.20
C ILE A 3 -3.64 10.99 -8.75
N VAL A 4 -2.38 10.63 -8.99
CA VAL A 4 -1.82 9.38 -8.47
C VAL A 4 -0.78 9.72 -7.41
N ILE A 5 -0.96 9.18 -6.22
CA ILE A 5 -0.06 9.37 -5.09
C ILE A 5 0.71 8.07 -4.86
N LYS A 6 2.04 8.15 -4.86
CA LYS A 6 2.90 7.02 -4.53
C LYS A 6 3.44 7.21 -3.12
N ILE A 7 3.19 6.26 -2.25
CA ILE A 7 3.65 6.28 -0.87
C ILE A 7 4.63 5.13 -0.68
N GLY A 8 5.87 5.44 -0.35
CA GLY A 8 6.86 4.42 -0.06
C GLY A 8 6.49 3.64 1.19
N GLY A 9 6.42 2.32 1.08
CA GLY A 9 6.02 1.47 2.21
C GLY A 9 6.90 1.63 3.43
N SER A 10 8.20 1.89 3.22
CA SER A 10 9.13 2.09 4.34
C SER A 10 8.82 3.34 5.17
N THR A 11 8.15 4.33 4.59
CA THR A 11 7.78 5.55 5.32
C THR A 11 6.65 5.32 6.31
N LEU A 12 5.92 4.21 6.17
CA LEU A 12 4.76 3.88 7.02
C LEU A 12 5.15 3.16 8.30
N TYR A 13 6.43 2.82 8.46
CA TYR A 13 6.90 2.06 9.60
C TYR A 13 8.06 2.75 10.28
N ASN A 14 8.06 2.69 11.61
CA ASN A 14 9.23 2.98 12.46
C ASN A 14 9.75 1.62 12.91
N ASN A 15 10.77 1.10 12.25
CA ASN A 15 11.16 -0.31 12.31
C ASN A 15 10.00 -1.20 11.85
N TYR A 16 9.32 -1.89 12.76
CA TYR A 16 8.16 -2.73 12.47
C TYR A 16 6.86 -2.13 13.00
N ASP A 17 6.93 -0.96 13.65
CA ASP A 17 5.76 -0.29 14.19
C ASP A 17 5.10 0.58 13.11
N ILE A 18 3.78 0.49 13.01
CA ILE A 18 3.02 1.29 12.06
C ILE A 18 2.96 2.73 12.52
N LYS A 19 3.34 3.66 11.64
CA LYS A 19 3.24 5.10 11.89
C LYS A 19 1.80 5.56 11.66
N LEU A 20 0.95 5.28 12.61
CA LEU A 20 -0.48 5.55 12.48
C LEU A 20 -0.78 7.04 12.26
N ASP A 21 -0.04 7.94 12.94
CA ASP A 21 -0.24 9.38 12.79
C ASP A 21 0.07 9.85 11.37
N LEU A 22 1.09 9.28 10.74
CA LEU A 22 1.42 9.60 9.35
C LEU A 22 0.32 9.12 8.41
N ILE A 23 -0.20 7.91 8.63
CA ILE A 23 -1.31 7.38 7.84
C ILE A 23 -2.54 8.27 7.97
N LYS A 24 -2.86 8.73 9.18
CA LYS A 24 -3.97 9.65 9.43
C LYS A 24 -3.81 10.95 8.63
N LYS A 25 -2.58 11.49 8.55
CA LYS A 25 -2.30 12.69 7.76
C LYS A 25 -2.56 12.44 6.28
N TRP A 26 -2.11 11.31 5.75
CA TRP A 26 -2.37 10.93 4.37
C TRP A 26 -3.86 10.79 4.07
N ILE A 27 -4.59 10.13 4.97
CA ILE A 27 -6.04 9.96 4.83
C ILE A 27 -6.73 11.32 4.75
N LYS A 28 -6.34 12.26 5.60
CA LYS A 28 -6.89 13.61 5.60
C LYS A 28 -6.64 14.33 4.27
N ILE A 29 -5.42 14.22 3.73
CA ILE A 29 -5.06 14.80 2.43
C ILE A 29 -5.91 14.18 1.31
N ILE A 30 -6.03 12.86 1.30
CA ILE A 30 -6.80 12.15 0.28
C ILE A 30 -8.26 12.56 0.31
N LYS A 31 -8.86 12.63 1.49
CA LYS A 31 -10.25 13.08 1.65
C LYS A 31 -10.45 14.50 1.15
N GLN A 32 -9.52 15.40 1.46
CA GLN A 32 -9.61 16.79 1.02
C GLN A 32 -9.53 16.89 -0.51
N LEU A 33 -8.61 16.17 -1.13
CA LEU A 33 -8.47 16.17 -2.60
C LEU A 33 -9.74 15.64 -3.27
N ARG A 34 -10.37 14.63 -2.69
CA ARG A 34 -11.63 14.10 -3.22
C ARG A 34 -12.76 15.10 -3.08
N GLN A 35 -12.86 15.81 -1.96
CA GLN A 35 -13.85 16.86 -1.78
C GLN A 35 -13.67 17.98 -2.80
N ASP A 36 -12.44 18.25 -3.20
CA ASP A 36 -12.10 19.24 -4.22
C ASP A 36 -12.41 18.76 -5.65
N GLY A 37 -12.96 17.55 -5.80
CA GLY A 37 -13.41 17.03 -7.08
C GLY A 37 -12.38 16.21 -7.84
N HIS A 38 -11.25 15.86 -7.23
CA HIS A 38 -10.22 15.06 -7.87
C HIS A 38 -10.51 13.55 -7.76
N ARG A 39 -10.07 12.82 -8.77
CA ARG A 39 -10.02 11.35 -8.73
C ARG A 39 -8.65 10.94 -8.23
N ILE A 40 -8.60 10.11 -7.19
CA ILE A 40 -7.34 9.77 -6.53
C ILE A 40 -7.03 8.29 -6.69
N GLY A 41 -5.83 7.99 -7.20
CA GLY A 41 -5.23 6.67 -7.13
C GLY A 41 -4.08 6.69 -6.15
N VAL A 42 -3.99 5.69 -5.29
CA VAL A 42 -2.90 5.59 -4.31
C VAL A 42 -2.15 4.29 -4.52
N VAL A 43 -0.83 4.39 -4.63
CA VAL A 43 0.07 3.24 -4.76
C VAL A 43 0.94 3.18 -3.53
N ILE A 44 0.90 2.06 -2.82
CA ILE A 44 1.58 1.90 -1.54
C ILE A 44 2.52 0.70 -1.62
N GLY A 45 3.78 0.88 -1.24
CA GLY A 45 4.75 -0.19 -1.20
C GLY A 45 4.64 -1.04 0.06
N GLY A 46 5.38 -2.15 0.08
CA GLY A 46 5.32 -3.12 1.17
C GLY A 46 6.19 -2.78 2.38
N GLY A 47 7.24 -1.99 2.17
CA GLY A 47 8.13 -1.58 3.24
C GLY A 47 8.97 -2.70 3.84
N LYS A 48 9.38 -2.51 5.07
CA LYS A 48 10.22 -3.45 5.79
C LYS A 48 9.58 -4.84 5.96
N PRO A 49 8.27 -4.94 6.29
CA PRO A 49 7.62 -6.26 6.35
C PRO A 49 7.68 -7.04 5.04
N ALA A 50 7.52 -6.37 3.89
CA ALA A 50 7.63 -7.03 2.60
C ALA A 50 9.01 -7.63 2.39
N ARG A 51 10.07 -6.87 2.68
CA ARG A 51 11.44 -7.34 2.57
C ARG A 51 11.72 -8.50 3.51
N GLN A 52 11.20 -8.43 4.72
CA GLN A 52 11.38 -9.46 5.73
C GLN A 52 10.73 -10.78 5.28
N PHE A 53 9.49 -10.75 4.81
CA PHE A 53 8.81 -11.94 4.31
C PHE A 53 9.52 -12.52 3.08
N ALA A 54 9.92 -11.67 2.14
CA ALA A 54 10.64 -12.13 0.95
C ALA A 54 11.97 -12.79 1.30
N ASN A 55 12.73 -12.20 2.22
CA ASN A 55 14.01 -12.76 2.64
C ASN A 55 13.84 -14.08 3.38
N ALA A 56 12.84 -14.18 4.25
CA ALA A 56 12.55 -15.42 4.96
C ALA A 56 12.16 -16.52 3.99
N ALA A 57 11.31 -16.20 3.00
CA ALA A 57 10.91 -17.16 1.97
C ALA A 57 12.11 -17.65 1.15
N LYS A 58 13.03 -16.74 0.83
CA LYS A 58 14.27 -17.07 0.13
C LYS A 58 15.09 -18.11 0.91
N GLU A 59 15.27 -17.91 2.21
CA GLU A 59 15.97 -18.85 3.06
C GLU A 59 15.27 -20.19 3.18
N LEU A 60 13.94 -20.21 3.03
CA LEU A 60 13.15 -21.43 3.03
C LEU A 60 13.13 -22.12 1.67
N GLY A 61 13.85 -21.58 0.67
CA GLY A 61 13.96 -22.19 -0.64
C GLY A 61 12.92 -21.75 -1.66
N ALA A 62 12.20 -20.68 -1.39
CA ALA A 62 11.17 -20.18 -2.31
C ALA A 62 11.79 -19.64 -3.61
N THR A 63 11.05 -19.78 -4.72
CA THR A 63 11.43 -19.18 -6.00
C THR A 63 11.39 -17.65 -5.90
N ASN A 64 12.07 -16.97 -6.83
CA ASN A 64 12.02 -15.52 -6.92
C ASN A 64 10.59 -15.02 -7.11
N SER A 65 9.80 -15.71 -7.93
CA SER A 65 8.40 -15.34 -8.15
C SER A 65 7.58 -15.41 -6.88
N TYR A 66 7.80 -16.41 -6.04
CA TYR A 66 7.08 -16.53 -4.78
C TYR A 66 7.50 -15.46 -3.76
N GLN A 67 8.80 -15.13 -3.75
CA GLN A 67 9.30 -14.03 -2.91
C GLN A 67 8.62 -12.71 -3.31
N ASP A 68 8.51 -12.44 -4.61
CA ASP A 68 7.84 -11.25 -5.12
C ASP A 68 6.35 -11.23 -4.75
N PHE A 69 5.69 -12.38 -4.83
CA PHE A 69 4.30 -12.53 -4.42
C PHE A 69 4.10 -12.12 -2.95
N LEU A 70 4.96 -12.59 -2.05
CA LEU A 70 4.86 -12.22 -0.64
C LEU A 70 5.06 -10.73 -0.42
N GLY A 71 5.96 -10.11 -1.17
CA GLY A 71 6.16 -8.66 -1.14
C GLY A 71 4.92 -7.90 -1.59
N ILE A 72 4.27 -8.35 -2.65
CA ILE A 72 3.02 -7.77 -3.15
C ILE A 72 1.91 -7.90 -2.11
N GLU A 73 1.79 -9.06 -1.46
CA GLU A 73 0.78 -9.26 -0.42
C GLU A 73 0.99 -8.30 0.76
N ALA A 74 2.24 -8.05 1.15
CA ALA A 74 2.54 -7.08 2.20
C ALA A 74 2.13 -5.66 1.79
N ALA A 75 2.40 -5.27 0.55
CA ALA A 75 1.97 -3.97 0.02
C ALA A 75 0.45 -3.85 0.01
N ARG A 76 -0.25 -4.91 -0.38
CA ARG A 76 -1.71 -4.95 -0.37
C ARG A 76 -2.26 -4.79 1.06
N GLN A 77 -1.60 -5.40 2.04
CA GLN A 77 -2.01 -5.25 3.44
C GLN A 77 -1.89 -3.81 3.91
N ASN A 78 -0.82 -3.11 3.52
CA ASN A 78 -0.68 -1.68 3.81
C ASN A 78 -1.79 -0.86 3.14
N ALA A 79 -2.14 -1.19 1.90
CA ALA A 79 -3.23 -0.52 1.19
C ALA A 79 -4.57 -0.72 1.89
N ARG A 80 -4.80 -1.88 2.49
CA ARG A 80 -6.03 -2.17 3.23
C ARG A 80 -6.22 -1.27 4.44
N LEU A 81 -5.13 -0.80 5.06
CA LEU A 81 -5.23 0.18 6.14
C LEU A 81 -5.85 1.49 5.64
N PHE A 82 -5.47 1.93 4.44
CA PHE A 82 -6.05 3.13 3.84
C PHE A 82 -7.50 2.90 3.46
N ILE A 83 -7.82 1.75 2.90
CA ILE A 83 -9.20 1.38 2.53
C ILE A 83 -10.11 1.40 3.76
N ALA A 84 -9.61 0.95 4.90
CA ALA A 84 -10.38 0.93 6.15
C ALA A 84 -10.88 2.32 6.56
N ALA A 85 -10.13 3.37 6.20
CA ALA A 85 -10.47 4.75 6.55
C ALA A 85 -11.15 5.53 5.41
N LEU A 86 -11.31 4.92 4.24
CA LEU A 86 -11.84 5.57 3.04
C LEU A 86 -13.05 4.78 2.52
N PRO A 87 -14.27 5.07 3.01
CA PRO A 87 -15.44 4.25 2.72
C PRO A 87 -15.81 4.19 1.24
N ASP A 88 -15.39 5.18 0.43
CA ASP A 88 -15.66 5.21 -1.01
C ASP A 88 -14.58 4.51 -1.84
N ALA A 89 -13.53 3.98 -1.22
CA ALA A 89 -12.48 3.27 -1.93
C ALA A 89 -12.94 1.88 -2.37
N TYR A 90 -12.28 1.32 -3.37
CA TYR A 90 -12.51 -0.07 -3.72
C TYR A 90 -12.21 -0.96 -2.50
N PRO A 91 -13.03 -1.99 -2.25
CA PRO A 91 -12.91 -2.80 -1.03
C PRO A 91 -11.63 -3.64 -0.97
N ASP A 92 -11.04 -3.94 -2.12
CA ASP A 92 -9.82 -4.73 -2.20
C ASP A 92 -8.77 -4.03 -3.04
N PRO A 93 -7.48 -4.08 -2.63
CA PRO A 93 -6.40 -3.55 -3.46
C PRO A 93 -6.26 -4.36 -4.74
N PRO A 94 -5.96 -3.73 -5.89
CA PRO A 94 -5.70 -4.46 -7.12
C PRO A 94 -4.48 -5.38 -6.98
N GLU A 95 -4.49 -6.50 -7.69
CA GLU A 95 -3.39 -7.45 -7.67
C GLU A 95 -2.28 -7.08 -8.65
N THR A 96 -2.62 -6.33 -9.70
CA THR A 96 -1.69 -5.93 -10.74
C THR A 96 -1.76 -4.44 -11.00
N TYR A 97 -0.70 -3.92 -11.62
CA TYR A 97 -0.66 -2.51 -12.00
C TYR A 97 -1.77 -2.16 -13.00
N GLN A 98 -2.12 -3.07 -13.90
CA GLN A 98 -3.21 -2.85 -14.85
C GLN A 98 -4.55 -2.65 -14.15
N GLU A 99 -4.77 -3.33 -13.05
CA GLU A 99 -5.99 -3.17 -12.26
C GLU A 99 -6.05 -1.78 -11.60
N LEU A 100 -4.91 -1.21 -11.23
CA LEU A 100 -4.84 0.14 -10.65
C LEU A 100 -5.28 1.21 -11.65
N ILE A 101 -5.07 0.98 -12.94
CA ILE A 101 -5.36 1.96 -13.99
C ILE A 101 -6.86 2.01 -14.30
N LYS A 102 -7.57 0.95 -14.00
CA LYS A 102 -9.01 0.91 -14.21
C LYS A 102 -9.74 1.83 -13.24
#